data_6930c4134c952b24d2a4a7288b4e8631
#
_entry.id   6930c4134c952b24d2a4a7288b4e8631
#
_cell.length_a   1.000
_cell.length_b   1.000
_cell.length_c   1.000
_cell.angle_alpha   90.00
_cell.angle_beta   90.00
_cell.angle_gamma   90.00
#
_symmetry.space_group_name_H-M   'P 1'
#
loop_
_entity.id
_entity.type
_entity.pdbx_description
1 polymer ?
#
loop_
_entity_poly.entity_id
_entity_poly.type
_entity_poly.pdbx_seq_one_letter_code
_entity_poly.pdbx_strand_id
1 'polypeptide(L)'
;MNILIFSDFHEENFTYNDLLKIKIDPDLMLFLGDIPTETLFSLVTTFPNKTYFGILGNHDSFYEIENVNILLKEYQRKEKIININQKLVFFNNVSFTGIEGCIKKGRNHPGYELTDKIIIPEADILISHEGGYLDLDNITSNNHYGYPQINEYRKKYNLKYHFEGHHHIPFEKIIDNTKCFCVYKCSSLNYETGEYKRIF
;
A
#
# COMPACT_ATOMS: atom_id res chain seq x y z
N MET A 1 -17.94 1.95 -2.61
CA MET A 1 -16.87 1.73 -1.60
C MET A 1 -15.80 2.80 -1.78
N ASN A 2 -15.59 3.61 -0.74
CA ASN A 2 -14.55 4.63 -0.71
C ASN A 2 -13.30 4.08 -0.03
N ILE A 3 -12.16 4.18 -0.69
CA ILE A 3 -10.87 3.69 -0.19
C ILE A 3 -9.95 4.88 0.01
N LEU A 4 -9.35 5.01 1.21
CA LEU A 4 -8.20 5.87 1.44
C LEU A 4 -6.93 5.06 1.35
N ILE A 5 -5.89 5.63 0.73
CA ILE A 5 -4.65 4.94 0.43
C ILE A 5 -3.50 5.83 0.89
N PHE A 6 -2.61 5.27 1.71
CA PHE A 6 -1.49 5.96 2.32
C PHE A 6 -0.17 5.27 2.03
N SER A 7 0.90 6.04 1.76
CA SER A 7 2.24 5.55 1.48
C SER A 7 3.31 6.61 1.79
N ASP A 8 4.53 6.17 2.13
CA ASP A 8 5.75 6.98 2.10
C ASP A 8 5.70 8.27 2.94
N PHE A 9 5.28 8.15 4.20
CA PHE A 9 5.37 9.26 5.17
C PHE A 9 6.79 9.44 5.71
N HIS A 10 7.57 8.35 5.79
CA HIS A 10 8.90 8.33 6.38
C HIS A 10 8.92 8.96 7.78
N GLU A 11 9.73 9.99 8.00
CA GLU A 11 9.81 10.72 9.27
C GLU A 11 8.72 11.79 9.44
N GLU A 12 7.87 12.00 8.41
CA GLU A 12 6.81 12.99 8.48
C GLU A 12 5.58 12.46 9.22
N ASN A 13 5.10 13.23 10.18
CA ASN A 13 3.89 12.88 10.92
C ASN A 13 2.63 13.31 10.17
N PHE A 14 1.60 12.48 10.25
CA PHE A 14 0.24 12.87 9.86
C PHE A 14 -0.27 13.96 10.81
N THR A 15 -0.64 15.10 10.24
CA THR A 15 -1.02 16.30 11.00
C THR A 15 -2.52 16.56 10.95
N TYR A 16 -3.01 17.40 11.89
CA TYR A 16 -4.39 17.89 11.83
C TYR A 16 -4.69 18.64 10.51
N ASN A 17 -3.73 19.35 9.94
CA ASN A 17 -3.89 20.03 8.65
C ASN A 17 -4.07 19.02 7.50
N ASP A 18 -3.45 17.86 7.57
CA ASP A 18 -3.63 16.80 6.59
C ASP A 18 -5.02 16.17 6.72
N LEU A 19 -5.48 15.94 7.94
CA LEU A 19 -6.85 15.48 8.21
C LEU A 19 -7.89 16.41 7.59
N LEU A 20 -7.71 17.72 7.69
CA LEU A 20 -8.64 18.70 7.12
C LEU A 20 -8.76 18.62 5.58
N LYS A 21 -7.77 18.07 4.89
CA LYS A 21 -7.80 17.86 3.43
C LYS A 21 -8.64 16.64 3.05
N ILE A 22 -8.79 15.67 3.95
CA ILE A 22 -9.58 14.45 3.71
C ILE A 22 -11.06 14.79 3.87
N LYS A 23 -11.80 14.78 2.76
CA LYS A 23 -13.23 15.15 2.70
C LYS A 23 -14.16 13.96 2.46
N ILE A 24 -13.63 12.74 2.56
CA ILE A 24 -14.41 11.52 2.38
C ILE A 24 -14.43 10.71 3.69
N ASP A 25 -15.52 10.00 3.91
CA ASP A 25 -15.57 8.95 4.94
C ASP A 25 -15.21 7.61 4.27
N PRO A 26 -14.05 7.00 4.59
CA PRO A 26 -13.62 5.78 3.93
C PRO A 26 -14.37 4.57 4.48
N ASP A 27 -14.61 3.57 3.63
CA ASP A 27 -15.02 2.23 4.07
C ASP A 27 -13.81 1.37 4.42
N LEU A 28 -12.70 1.57 3.68
CA LEU A 28 -11.44 0.82 3.76
C LEU A 28 -10.25 1.77 3.71
N MET A 29 -9.21 1.45 4.46
CA MET A 29 -7.92 2.12 4.38
C MET A 29 -6.82 1.13 3.98
N LEU A 30 -5.97 1.52 3.02
CA LEU A 30 -4.83 0.77 2.54
C LEU A 30 -3.54 1.49 2.94
N PHE A 31 -2.59 0.75 3.53
CA PHE A 31 -1.26 1.22 3.90
C PHE A 31 -0.21 0.49 3.05
N LEU A 32 0.53 1.24 2.23
CA LEU A 32 1.46 0.69 1.25
C LEU A 32 2.92 0.66 1.75
N GLY A 33 3.13 0.93 3.05
CA GLY A 33 4.46 0.91 3.67
C GLY A 33 5.14 2.27 3.78
N ASP A 34 6.28 2.28 4.45
CA ASP A 34 7.09 3.45 4.82
C ASP A 34 6.26 4.50 5.58
N ILE A 35 5.46 4.01 6.54
CA ILE A 35 4.59 4.82 7.38
C ILE A 35 4.95 4.54 8.85
N PRO A 36 5.50 5.52 9.60
CA PRO A 36 5.89 5.32 10.99
C PRO A 36 4.76 4.85 11.90
N THR A 37 5.10 4.08 12.94
CA THR A 37 4.16 3.54 13.94
C THR A 37 3.20 4.60 14.47
N GLU A 38 3.70 5.80 14.82
CA GLU A 38 2.92 6.90 15.37
C GLU A 38 1.90 7.43 14.35
N THR A 39 2.30 7.50 13.08
CA THR A 39 1.42 7.92 11.98
C THR A 39 0.34 6.87 11.71
N LEU A 40 0.69 5.58 11.63
CA LEU A 40 -0.29 4.50 11.49
C LEU A 40 -1.28 4.48 12.65
N PHE A 41 -0.79 4.59 13.89
CA PHE A 41 -1.63 4.66 15.09
C PHE A 41 -2.59 5.86 15.03
N SER A 42 -2.08 7.05 14.66
CA SER A 42 -2.88 8.27 14.50
C SER A 42 -3.97 8.11 13.45
N LEU A 43 -3.64 7.56 12.27
CA LEU A 43 -4.60 7.32 11.18
C LEU A 43 -5.72 6.36 11.62
N VAL A 44 -5.37 5.22 12.23
CA VAL A 44 -6.35 4.23 12.69
C VAL A 44 -7.26 4.80 13.78
N THR A 45 -6.72 5.57 14.70
CA THR A 45 -7.52 6.17 15.78
C THR A 45 -8.39 7.34 15.32
N THR A 46 -7.97 8.05 14.27
CA THR A 46 -8.73 9.15 13.67
C THR A 46 -9.94 8.65 12.88
N PHE A 47 -9.82 7.49 12.23
CA PHE A 47 -10.89 6.87 11.45
C PHE A 47 -11.36 5.55 12.09
N PRO A 48 -12.02 5.57 13.27
CA PRO A 48 -12.39 4.36 13.99
C PRO A 48 -13.45 3.55 13.23
N ASN A 49 -13.53 2.24 13.56
CA ASN A 49 -14.52 1.30 13.03
C ASN A 49 -14.43 1.11 11.48
N LYS A 50 -13.26 1.29 10.91
CA LYS A 50 -13.00 0.99 9.50
C LYS A 50 -12.24 -0.33 9.37
N THR A 51 -12.10 -0.81 8.13
CA THR A 51 -11.20 -1.92 7.80
C THR A 51 -9.86 -1.36 7.36
N TYR A 52 -8.78 -2.02 7.80
CA TYR A 52 -7.41 -1.59 7.53
C TYR A 52 -6.61 -2.75 6.98
N PHE A 53 -6.12 -2.63 5.75
CA PHE A 53 -5.16 -3.56 5.15
C PHE A 53 -3.82 -2.84 4.98
N GLY A 54 -2.73 -3.55 5.21
CA GLY A 54 -1.41 -2.95 5.08
C GLY A 54 -0.35 -3.95 4.67
N ILE A 55 0.74 -3.41 4.16
CA ILE A 55 2.01 -4.08 3.89
C ILE A 55 3.13 -3.21 4.43
N LEU A 56 4.32 -3.78 4.56
CA LEU A 56 5.52 -3.06 4.97
C LEU A 56 6.22 -2.43 3.76
N GLY A 57 6.82 -1.25 3.96
CA GLY A 57 7.78 -0.66 3.05
C GLY A 57 9.22 -1.08 3.38
N ASN A 58 10.19 -0.60 2.62
CA ASN A 58 11.60 -0.98 2.83
C ASN A 58 12.28 -0.21 3.97
N HIS A 59 11.70 0.88 4.44
CA HIS A 59 12.16 1.62 5.63
C HIS A 59 11.43 1.19 6.91
N ASP A 60 10.36 0.40 6.81
CA ASP A 60 9.64 -0.11 7.97
C ASP A 60 10.46 -1.17 8.71
N SER A 61 10.22 -1.31 10.02
CA SER A 61 10.66 -2.49 10.75
C SER A 61 9.81 -3.70 10.36
N PHE A 62 10.37 -4.94 10.47
CA PHE A 62 9.60 -6.17 10.23
C PHE A 62 8.38 -6.34 11.14
N TYR A 63 8.29 -5.56 12.21
CA TYR A 63 7.23 -5.62 13.23
C TYR A 63 6.36 -4.35 13.26
N GLU A 64 6.47 -3.46 12.26
CA GLU A 64 5.79 -2.17 12.28
C GLU A 64 4.27 -2.30 12.49
N ILE A 65 3.62 -3.14 11.70
CA ILE A 65 2.18 -3.39 11.83
C ILE A 65 1.82 -4.05 13.16
N GLU A 66 2.63 -5.02 13.63
CA GLU A 66 2.46 -5.68 14.91
C GLU A 66 2.59 -4.70 16.09
N ASN A 67 3.57 -3.80 16.03
CA ASN A 67 3.77 -2.76 17.04
C ASN A 67 2.55 -1.85 17.14
N VAL A 68 2.00 -1.39 16.01
CA VAL A 68 0.76 -0.59 15.99
C VAL A 68 -0.40 -1.38 16.60
N ASN A 69 -0.58 -2.65 16.24
CA ASN A 69 -1.65 -3.48 16.77
C ASN A 69 -1.52 -3.73 18.29
N ILE A 70 -0.29 -3.81 18.81
CA ILE A 70 -0.03 -3.88 20.26
C ILE A 70 -0.46 -2.57 20.93
N LEU A 71 -0.04 -1.43 20.41
CA LEU A 71 -0.42 -0.11 20.92
C LEU A 71 -1.95 0.07 20.92
N LEU A 72 -2.62 -0.24 19.81
CA LEU A 72 -4.09 -0.17 19.73
C LEU A 72 -4.74 -0.98 20.84
N LYS A 73 -4.26 -2.19 21.12
CA LYS A 73 -4.76 -3.05 22.19
C LYS A 73 -4.49 -2.44 23.59
N GLU A 74 -3.31 -1.89 23.83
CA GLU A 74 -2.95 -1.23 25.09
C GLU A 74 -3.87 -0.03 25.37
N TYR A 75 -4.24 0.72 24.35
CA TYR A 75 -5.22 1.80 24.42
C TYR A 75 -6.68 1.32 24.32
N GLN A 76 -6.93 0.02 24.53
CA GLN A 76 -8.26 -0.62 24.53
C GLN A 76 -9.05 -0.38 23.24
N ARG A 77 -8.35 -0.22 22.12
CA ARG A 77 -8.94 -0.07 20.79
C ARG A 77 -9.27 -1.45 20.21
N LYS A 78 -10.35 -1.51 19.42
CA LYS A 78 -10.79 -2.75 18.74
C LYS A 78 -10.24 -2.88 17.33
N GLU A 79 -9.75 -1.78 16.79
CA GLU A 79 -9.17 -1.68 15.45
C GLU A 79 -7.91 -2.54 15.35
N LYS A 80 -7.66 -3.06 14.17
CA LYS A 80 -6.47 -3.85 13.85
C LYS A 80 -6.11 -3.69 12.40
N ILE A 81 -4.84 -3.42 12.10
CA ILE A 81 -4.30 -3.49 10.74
C ILE A 81 -4.02 -4.96 10.40
N ILE A 82 -4.56 -5.41 9.28
CA ILE A 82 -4.33 -6.75 8.75
C ILE A 82 -3.18 -6.68 7.74
N ASN A 83 -2.04 -7.32 8.04
CA ASN A 83 -0.96 -7.49 7.07
C ASN A 83 -1.39 -8.49 6.00
N ILE A 84 -1.47 -8.02 4.74
CA ILE A 84 -1.95 -8.81 3.59
C ILE A 84 -0.83 -9.24 2.64
N ASN A 85 0.45 -9.12 3.07
CA ASN A 85 1.58 -9.58 2.28
C ASN A 85 1.43 -11.07 1.89
N GLN A 86 1.39 -11.36 0.58
CA GLN A 86 1.17 -12.68 -0.01
C GLN A 86 -0.08 -13.42 0.50
N LYS A 87 -1.11 -12.68 0.92
CA LYS A 87 -2.39 -13.23 1.42
C LYS A 87 -3.55 -12.73 0.57
N LEU A 88 -4.55 -13.59 0.41
CA LEU A 88 -5.84 -13.21 -0.17
C LEU A 88 -6.79 -12.81 0.96
N VAL A 89 -7.32 -11.60 0.90
CA VAL A 89 -8.33 -11.10 1.83
C VAL A 89 -9.49 -10.49 1.07
N PHE A 90 -10.64 -10.39 1.72
CA PHE A 90 -11.87 -9.87 1.09
C PHE A 90 -12.46 -8.74 1.92
N PHE A 91 -12.98 -7.73 1.23
CA PHE A 91 -13.82 -6.69 1.82
C PHE A 91 -14.91 -6.29 0.81
N ASN A 92 -16.19 -6.36 1.21
CA ASN A 92 -17.36 -6.08 0.36
C ASN A 92 -17.32 -6.79 -1.00
N ASN A 93 -17.00 -8.10 -1.01
CA ASN A 93 -16.89 -8.95 -2.19
C ASN A 93 -15.78 -8.54 -3.19
N VAL A 94 -14.87 -7.66 -2.79
CA VAL A 94 -13.66 -7.31 -3.53
C VAL A 94 -12.48 -8.02 -2.88
N SER A 95 -11.64 -8.64 -3.69
CA SER A 95 -10.46 -9.37 -3.24
C SER A 95 -9.20 -8.48 -3.32
N PHE A 96 -8.35 -8.63 -2.30
CA PHE A 96 -7.10 -7.88 -2.16
C PHE A 96 -5.95 -8.83 -1.88
N THR A 97 -4.77 -8.47 -2.38
CA THR A 97 -3.50 -9.10 -2.03
C THR A 97 -2.39 -8.05 -1.96
N GLY A 98 -1.24 -8.40 -1.36
CA GLY A 98 -0.14 -7.45 -1.20
C GLY A 98 1.24 -8.05 -1.42
N ILE A 99 2.22 -7.17 -1.72
CA ILE A 99 3.65 -7.47 -1.77
C ILE A 99 4.40 -6.37 -1.02
N GLU A 100 5.07 -6.73 0.06
CA GLU A 100 5.81 -5.78 0.89
C GLU A 100 7.22 -5.47 0.39
N GLY A 101 7.74 -4.32 0.83
CA GLY A 101 9.13 -3.91 0.68
C GLY A 101 9.57 -3.71 -0.77
N CYS A 102 10.87 -3.71 -0.98
CA CYS A 102 11.49 -3.58 -2.29
C CYS A 102 12.49 -4.71 -2.58
N ILE A 103 13.05 -4.74 -3.79
CA ILE A 103 14.05 -5.74 -4.17
C ILE A 103 15.26 -5.61 -3.24
N LYS A 104 15.58 -6.71 -2.55
CA LYS A 104 16.72 -6.80 -1.64
C LYS A 104 18.04 -6.86 -2.42
N LYS A 105 18.99 -6.07 -1.96
CA LYS A 105 20.41 -6.12 -2.39
C LYS A 105 21.30 -6.37 -1.18
N GLY A 106 21.06 -7.51 -0.49
CA GLY A 106 21.85 -7.89 0.69
C GLY A 106 21.59 -7.06 1.96
N ARG A 107 20.48 -6.31 2.04
CA ARG A 107 20.08 -5.52 3.21
C ARG A 107 19.05 -6.23 4.05
N ASN A 108 19.06 -5.97 5.34
CA ASN A 108 18.06 -6.50 6.29
C ASN A 108 16.86 -5.55 6.39
N HIS A 109 16.02 -5.53 5.37
CA HIS A 109 14.78 -4.74 5.30
C HIS A 109 13.64 -5.60 4.70
N PRO A 110 12.36 -5.24 4.87
CA PRO A 110 11.25 -5.91 4.19
C PRO A 110 11.43 -5.95 2.67
N GLY A 111 11.00 -7.05 2.05
CA GLY A 111 11.07 -7.27 0.60
C GLY A 111 11.70 -8.62 0.22
N TYR A 112 11.98 -8.80 -1.07
CA TYR A 112 12.39 -10.08 -1.64
C TYR A 112 13.60 -9.91 -2.56
N GLU A 113 14.42 -10.96 -2.66
CA GLU A 113 15.44 -11.04 -3.73
C GLU A 113 14.76 -11.37 -5.07
N LEU A 114 15.40 -11.00 -6.18
CA LEU A 114 14.86 -11.31 -7.52
C LEU A 114 14.64 -12.81 -7.77
N THR A 115 15.40 -13.65 -7.08
CA THR A 115 15.31 -15.11 -7.15
C THR A 115 14.27 -15.71 -6.22
N ASP A 116 13.70 -14.93 -5.32
CA ASP A 116 12.70 -15.42 -4.38
C ASP A 116 11.40 -15.77 -5.11
N LYS A 117 10.81 -16.87 -4.69
CA LYS A 117 9.49 -17.26 -5.17
C LYS A 117 8.41 -16.46 -4.44
N ILE A 118 7.96 -15.37 -5.05
CA ILE A 118 6.83 -14.59 -4.55
C ILE A 118 5.53 -15.23 -5.04
N ILE A 119 4.66 -15.60 -4.10
CA ILE A 119 3.34 -16.15 -4.41
C ILE A 119 2.30 -15.06 -4.25
N ILE A 120 1.78 -14.55 -5.37
CA ILE A 120 0.73 -13.52 -5.36
C ILE A 120 -0.60 -14.21 -5.64
N PRO A 121 -1.52 -14.34 -4.67
CA PRO A 121 -2.85 -14.86 -4.91
C PRO A 121 -3.61 -14.00 -5.92
N GLU A 122 -4.43 -14.60 -6.78
CA GLU A 122 -5.29 -13.87 -7.70
C GLU A 122 -6.29 -12.99 -6.93
N ALA A 123 -6.36 -11.71 -7.29
CA ALA A 123 -7.20 -10.71 -6.62
C ALA A 123 -7.66 -9.61 -7.59
N ASP A 124 -8.70 -8.85 -7.20
CA ASP A 124 -9.16 -7.67 -7.93
C ASP A 124 -8.22 -6.49 -7.76
N ILE A 125 -7.62 -6.37 -6.58
CA ILE A 125 -6.73 -5.27 -6.20
C ILE A 125 -5.42 -5.82 -5.64
N LEU A 126 -4.30 -5.39 -6.22
CA LEU A 126 -2.96 -5.57 -5.68
C LEU A 126 -2.50 -4.27 -5.01
N ILE A 127 -1.93 -4.38 -3.81
CA ILE A 127 -1.11 -3.33 -3.23
C ILE A 127 0.33 -3.80 -3.16
N SER A 128 1.29 -2.95 -3.51
CA SER A 128 2.70 -3.24 -3.34
C SER A 128 3.44 -2.01 -2.83
N HIS A 129 4.56 -2.20 -2.12
CA HIS A 129 5.37 -1.06 -1.79
C HIS A 129 6.18 -0.64 -3.02
N GLU A 130 6.99 -1.51 -3.59
CA GLU A 130 7.65 -1.27 -4.88
C GLU A 130 6.76 -1.78 -6.02
N GLY A 131 6.79 -1.08 -7.18
CA GLY A 131 5.98 -1.39 -8.35
C GLY A 131 6.48 -2.55 -9.19
N GLY A 132 5.93 -2.70 -10.38
CA GLY A 132 6.43 -3.63 -11.39
C GLY A 132 7.71 -3.13 -12.05
N TYR A 133 8.47 -4.06 -12.64
CA TYR A 133 9.72 -3.74 -13.33
C TYR A 133 9.48 -2.73 -14.47
N LEU A 134 10.18 -1.60 -14.42
CA LEU A 134 10.07 -0.50 -15.40
C LEU A 134 8.68 0.17 -15.47
N ASP A 135 7.85 0.12 -14.45
CA ASP A 135 6.57 0.85 -14.40
C ASP A 135 6.77 2.37 -14.47
N LEU A 136 7.89 2.87 -13.97
CA LEU A 136 8.36 4.23 -14.20
C LEU A 136 9.25 4.30 -15.46
N ASP A 137 8.80 5.08 -16.43
CA ASP A 137 9.64 5.47 -17.58
C ASP A 137 10.78 6.38 -17.09
N ASN A 138 12.02 6.12 -17.48
CA ASN A 138 13.20 6.93 -17.14
C ASN A 138 13.70 6.83 -15.70
N ILE A 139 13.70 5.64 -15.09
CA ILE A 139 14.42 5.43 -13.84
C ILE A 139 15.90 5.67 -14.06
N THR A 140 16.39 6.82 -13.62
CA THR A 140 17.81 7.20 -13.68
C THR A 140 18.64 6.63 -12.52
N SER A 141 17.99 6.05 -11.51
CA SER A 141 18.67 5.49 -10.35
C SER A 141 18.68 3.95 -10.39
N ASN A 142 19.85 3.36 -10.17
CA ASN A 142 20.07 1.91 -10.08
C ASN A 142 19.38 1.25 -8.84
N ASN A 143 18.42 1.90 -8.20
CA ASN A 143 17.86 1.47 -6.92
C ASN A 143 16.37 1.12 -6.97
N HIS A 144 15.66 1.36 -8.10
CA HIS A 144 14.20 1.21 -8.20
C HIS A 144 13.83 0.41 -9.45
N TYR A 145 14.17 -0.88 -9.44
CA TYR A 145 13.93 -1.71 -10.63
C TYR A 145 12.50 -2.24 -10.74
N GLY A 146 11.78 -2.31 -9.63
CA GLY A 146 10.48 -2.97 -9.56
C GLY A 146 10.54 -4.49 -9.64
N TYR A 147 9.48 -5.14 -9.25
CA TYR A 147 9.35 -6.60 -9.24
C TYR A 147 8.87 -7.14 -10.60
N PRO A 148 9.68 -7.92 -11.36
CA PRO A 148 9.23 -8.57 -12.60
C PRO A 148 8.01 -9.47 -12.39
N GLN A 149 7.87 -10.07 -11.19
CA GLN A 149 6.75 -10.92 -10.82
C GLN A 149 5.41 -10.15 -10.83
N ILE A 150 5.41 -8.84 -10.56
CA ILE A 150 4.21 -7.99 -10.67
C ILE A 150 3.80 -7.84 -12.14
N ASN A 151 4.77 -7.66 -13.06
CA ASN A 151 4.46 -7.59 -14.49
C ASN A 151 3.85 -8.91 -15.01
N GLU A 152 4.42 -10.05 -14.59
CA GLU A 152 3.87 -11.37 -14.94
C GLU A 152 2.47 -11.56 -14.35
N TYR A 153 2.25 -11.13 -13.11
CA TYR A 153 0.96 -11.20 -12.43
C TYR A 153 -0.11 -10.41 -13.17
N ARG A 154 0.16 -9.13 -13.55
CA ARG A 154 -0.77 -8.30 -14.32
C ARG A 154 -1.14 -8.90 -15.67
N LYS A 155 -0.17 -9.52 -16.37
CA LYS A 155 -0.41 -10.20 -17.66
C LYS A 155 -1.25 -11.46 -17.51
N LYS A 156 -1.12 -12.16 -16.38
CA LYS A 156 -1.77 -13.45 -16.13
C LYS A 156 -3.21 -13.31 -15.62
N TYR A 157 -3.46 -12.31 -14.78
CA TYR A 157 -4.73 -12.16 -14.08
C TYR A 157 -5.44 -10.87 -14.49
N ASN A 158 -6.78 -10.85 -14.35
CA ASN A 158 -7.60 -9.68 -14.66
C ASN A 158 -7.64 -8.70 -13.49
N LEU A 159 -6.47 -8.15 -13.14
CA LEU A 159 -6.31 -7.20 -12.06
C LEU A 159 -6.95 -5.86 -12.40
N LYS A 160 -7.87 -5.38 -11.58
CA LYS A 160 -8.57 -4.12 -11.82
C LYS A 160 -7.74 -2.90 -11.43
N TYR A 161 -7.12 -2.96 -10.24
CA TYR A 161 -6.29 -1.87 -9.71
C TYR A 161 -4.99 -2.40 -9.13
N HIS A 162 -3.92 -1.65 -9.34
CA HIS A 162 -2.63 -1.82 -8.67
C HIS A 162 -2.21 -0.49 -8.04
N PHE A 163 -2.02 -0.48 -6.72
CA PHE A 163 -1.49 0.67 -5.99
C PHE A 163 -0.09 0.36 -5.50
N GLU A 164 0.85 1.25 -5.77
CA GLU A 164 2.25 1.16 -5.36
C GLU A 164 2.72 2.44 -4.70
N GLY A 165 3.78 2.38 -3.88
CA GLY A 165 4.45 3.51 -3.24
C GLY A 165 5.89 3.66 -3.72
N HIS A 166 6.84 3.89 -2.77
CA HIS A 166 8.29 3.81 -2.89
C HIS A 166 8.95 4.88 -3.78
N HIS A 167 8.37 5.21 -4.91
CA HIS A 167 9.01 6.10 -5.89
C HIS A 167 8.84 7.59 -5.59
N HIS A 168 7.92 7.97 -4.72
CA HIS A 168 7.56 9.34 -4.36
C HIS A 168 7.17 10.23 -5.57
N ILE A 169 6.90 9.62 -6.71
CA ILE A 169 6.49 10.28 -7.95
C ILE A 169 5.09 9.78 -8.33
N PRO A 170 4.02 10.50 -7.93
CA PRO A 170 2.67 10.06 -8.23
C PRO A 170 2.41 9.93 -9.71
N PHE A 171 1.83 8.81 -10.11
CA PHE A 171 1.34 8.60 -11.48
C PHE A 171 0.01 7.84 -11.50
N GLU A 172 -0.68 7.94 -12.62
CA GLU A 172 -1.81 7.12 -13.01
C GLU A 172 -1.57 6.63 -14.44
N LYS A 173 -1.53 5.31 -14.65
CA LYS A 173 -1.28 4.69 -15.95
C LYS A 173 -2.13 3.43 -16.11
N ILE A 174 -2.35 3.01 -17.36
CA ILE A 174 -2.88 1.67 -17.67
C ILE A 174 -1.70 0.83 -18.17
N ILE A 175 -1.40 -0.25 -17.45
CA ILE A 175 -0.33 -1.19 -17.76
C ILE A 175 -0.93 -2.60 -17.77
N ASP A 176 -0.79 -3.34 -18.88
CA ASP A 176 -1.34 -4.69 -19.07
C ASP A 176 -2.85 -4.77 -18.70
N ASN A 177 -3.65 -3.77 -19.14
CA ASN A 177 -5.09 -3.58 -18.81
C ASN A 177 -5.40 -3.29 -17.34
N THR A 178 -4.42 -3.17 -16.46
CA THR A 178 -4.56 -2.80 -15.05
C THR A 178 -4.43 -1.28 -14.91
N LYS A 179 -5.32 -0.65 -14.12
CA LYS A 179 -5.11 0.74 -13.69
C LYS A 179 -4.09 0.77 -12.55
N CYS A 180 -2.91 1.31 -12.84
CA CYS A 180 -1.78 1.40 -11.91
C CYS A 180 -1.64 2.83 -11.38
N PHE A 181 -1.43 2.96 -10.08
CA PHE A 181 -1.29 4.23 -9.38
C PHE A 181 -0.08 4.19 -8.46
N CYS A 182 0.87 5.12 -8.65
CA CYS A 182 1.86 5.37 -7.60
C CYS A 182 1.29 6.39 -6.62
N VAL A 183 1.21 6.01 -5.37
CA VAL A 183 0.67 6.80 -4.27
C VAL A 183 1.83 7.40 -3.48
N TYR A 184 1.81 8.70 -3.28
CA TYR A 184 2.72 9.39 -2.37
C TYR A 184 1.88 10.19 -1.38
N LYS A 185 2.06 9.95 -0.10
CA LYS A 185 1.29 10.46 1.04
C LYS A 185 -0.13 9.92 1.07
N CYS A 186 -1.10 10.62 0.47
CA CYS A 186 -2.51 10.25 0.58
C CYS A 186 -3.28 10.41 -0.72
N SER A 187 -4.03 9.40 -1.05
CA SER A 187 -4.95 9.38 -2.20
C SER A 187 -6.27 8.70 -1.84
N SER A 188 -7.28 8.86 -2.66
CA SER A 188 -8.57 8.18 -2.54
C SER A 188 -9.03 7.56 -3.83
N LEU A 189 -9.76 6.45 -3.72
CA LEU A 189 -10.46 5.81 -4.83
C LEU A 189 -11.92 5.57 -4.45
N ASN A 190 -12.86 5.95 -5.31
CA ASN A 190 -14.19 5.37 -5.29
C ASN A 190 -14.19 4.14 -6.20
N TYR A 191 -14.36 2.95 -5.61
CA TYR A 191 -14.23 1.67 -6.32
C TYR A 191 -15.28 1.47 -7.42
N GLU A 192 -16.52 1.94 -7.21
CA GLU A 192 -17.64 1.78 -8.14
C GLU A 192 -17.46 2.67 -9.37
N THR A 193 -17.13 3.94 -9.16
CA THR A 193 -16.99 4.91 -10.25
C THR A 193 -15.60 4.88 -10.89
N GLY A 194 -14.59 4.35 -10.17
CA GLY A 194 -13.19 4.39 -10.57
C GLY A 194 -12.57 5.78 -10.46
N GLU A 195 -13.23 6.72 -9.76
CA GLU A 195 -12.70 8.07 -9.52
C GLU A 195 -11.55 8.00 -8.53
N TYR A 196 -10.35 8.33 -8.99
CA TYR A 196 -9.15 8.46 -8.17
C TYR A 196 -8.80 9.93 -7.94
N LYS A 197 -8.39 10.27 -6.72
CA LYS A 197 -7.96 11.63 -6.37
C LYS A 197 -6.73 11.58 -5.48
N ARG A 198 -5.71 12.31 -5.84
CA ARG A 198 -4.61 12.66 -4.93
C ARG A 198 -5.11 13.71 -3.94
N ILE A 199 -4.87 13.51 -2.64
CA ILE A 199 -5.33 14.42 -1.58
C ILE A 199 -4.21 15.37 -1.16
N PHE A 200 -2.99 14.86 -0.92
CA PHE A 200 -1.78 15.65 -0.62
C PHE A 200 -0.52 14.82 -0.81
#